data_2bdc2ac8773bcd22bacbcbd4f24ff150
#
_entry.id   2bdc2ac8773bcd22bacbcbd4f24ff150
#
_cell.length_a   1.000
_cell.length_b   1.000
_cell.length_c   1.000
_cell.angle_alpha   90.00
_cell.angle_beta   90.00
_cell.angle_gamma   90.00
#
_symmetry.space_group_name_H-M   'P 1'
#
loop_
_entity.id
_entity.type
_entity.pdbx_description
1 polymer ?
#
loop_
_entity_poly.entity_id
_entity_poly.type
_entity_poly.pdbx_seq_one_letter_code
_entity_poly.pdbx_strand_id
1 'polypeptide(L)'
;MEPITRDDGYVLSTDPARIDLDRVYGWLSTDAYWAKGRSRETVVRSIEASTVFGIYRPGDAAQVAFARALTDGATFAWLCDVYVDPAERGRGLGTWLATATKAHLLETGVRRVLLATWDAHGVYAKAGYAPLAAPEQWMELDLRR
;
A
#
# COMPACT_ATOMS: atom_id res chain seq x y z
N MET A 1 13.14 3.97 -7.48
CA MET A 1 12.65 2.86 -8.36
C MET A 1 12.12 3.46 -9.65
N GLU A 2 12.55 2.91 -10.75
CA GLU A 2 11.99 3.27 -12.04
C GLU A 2 10.54 2.79 -12.14
N PRO A 3 9.65 3.54 -12.79
CA PRO A 3 8.27 3.08 -13.00
C PRO A 3 8.25 1.74 -13.75
N ILE A 4 7.31 0.89 -13.38
CA ILE A 4 7.12 -0.41 -14.01
C ILE A 4 5.83 -0.36 -14.82
N THR A 5 5.92 -0.67 -16.12
CA THR A 5 4.75 -0.75 -16.98
C THR A 5 4.39 -2.21 -17.21
N ARG A 6 3.14 -2.56 -16.91
CA ARG A 6 2.60 -3.90 -17.17
C ARG A 6 2.14 -4.01 -18.62
N ASP A 7 2.04 -5.24 -19.14
CA ASP A 7 1.71 -5.49 -20.56
C ASP A 7 0.41 -4.83 -20.99
N ASP A 8 -0.56 -4.68 -20.11
CA ASP A 8 -1.84 -4.03 -20.39
C ASP A 8 -1.80 -2.51 -20.23
N GLY A 9 -0.63 -1.94 -19.99
CA GLY A 9 -0.42 -0.48 -19.96
C GLY A 9 -0.55 0.18 -18.59
N TYR A 10 -0.89 -0.57 -17.54
CA TYR A 10 -0.89 -0.02 -16.18
C TYR A 10 0.54 0.26 -15.74
N VAL A 11 0.73 1.37 -15.04
CA VAL A 11 2.06 1.82 -14.57
C VAL A 11 2.07 1.87 -13.04
N LEU A 12 3.09 1.28 -12.43
CA LEU A 12 3.34 1.37 -10.99
C LEU A 12 4.52 2.31 -10.76
N SER A 13 4.38 3.26 -9.87
CA SER A 13 5.41 4.26 -9.56
C SER A 13 5.50 4.53 -8.07
N THR A 14 6.71 4.85 -7.61
CA THR A 14 6.98 5.31 -6.23
C THR A 14 7.17 6.82 -6.16
N ASP A 15 6.93 7.55 -7.23
CA ASP A 15 7.09 8.99 -7.26
C ASP A 15 5.98 9.68 -6.44
N PRO A 16 6.30 10.33 -5.32
CA PRO A 16 5.29 10.99 -4.50
C PRO A 16 4.60 12.14 -5.22
N ALA A 17 5.25 12.75 -6.23
CA ALA A 17 4.65 13.84 -7.00
C ALA A 17 3.47 13.37 -7.86
N ARG A 18 3.38 12.06 -8.13
CA ARG A 18 2.29 11.48 -8.92
C ARG A 18 1.06 11.09 -8.10
N ILE A 19 1.15 11.14 -6.77
CA ILE A 19 0.03 10.76 -5.91
C ILE A 19 -1.09 11.79 -6.03
N ASP A 20 -2.27 11.32 -6.36
CA ASP A 20 -3.49 12.12 -6.38
C ASP A 20 -4.05 12.17 -4.95
N LEU A 21 -3.68 13.20 -4.21
CA LEU A 21 -4.03 13.34 -2.79
C LEU A 21 -5.53 13.34 -2.55
N ASP A 22 -6.29 14.04 -3.39
CA ASP A 22 -7.75 14.11 -3.23
C ASP A 22 -8.39 12.74 -3.44
N ARG A 23 -7.91 12.01 -4.44
CA ARG A 23 -8.44 10.68 -4.76
C ARG A 23 -8.12 9.67 -3.65
N VAL A 24 -6.87 9.66 -3.19
CA VAL A 24 -6.43 8.77 -2.10
C VAL A 24 -7.18 9.11 -0.81
N TYR A 25 -7.29 10.37 -0.48
CA TYR A 25 -8.08 10.80 0.70
C TYR A 25 -9.53 10.32 0.57
N GLY A 26 -10.15 10.50 -0.58
CA GLY A 26 -11.52 10.04 -0.82
C GLY A 26 -11.68 8.55 -0.57
N TRP A 27 -10.79 7.73 -1.13
CA TRP A 27 -10.81 6.29 -0.92
C TRP A 27 -10.68 5.90 0.55
N LEU A 28 -9.66 6.44 1.21
CA LEU A 28 -9.33 6.03 2.57
C LEU A 28 -10.37 6.50 3.58
N SER A 29 -10.85 7.74 3.45
CA SER A 29 -11.76 8.32 4.44
C SER A 29 -13.20 7.81 4.32
N THR A 30 -13.60 7.30 3.16
CA THR A 30 -15.00 6.89 2.92
C THR A 30 -15.21 5.40 2.75
N ASP A 31 -14.24 4.67 2.19
CA ASP A 31 -14.44 3.26 1.81
C ASP A 31 -13.53 2.28 2.55
N ALA A 32 -12.26 2.62 2.80
CA ALA A 32 -11.36 1.74 3.50
C ALA A 32 -11.78 1.55 4.96
N TYR A 33 -12.20 0.33 5.32
CA TYR A 33 -12.76 0.06 6.65
C TYR A 33 -11.80 0.46 7.80
N TRP A 34 -10.49 0.35 7.55
CA TRP A 34 -9.47 0.65 8.57
C TRP A 34 -9.19 2.14 8.72
N ALA A 35 -9.69 2.98 7.81
CA ALA A 35 -9.33 4.40 7.74
C ALA A 35 -10.54 5.34 7.62
N LYS A 36 -11.76 4.80 7.73
CA LYS A 36 -12.99 5.62 7.64
C LYS A 36 -12.97 6.78 8.63
N GLY A 37 -13.30 7.97 8.12
CA GLY A 37 -13.35 9.18 8.93
C GLY A 37 -12.00 9.83 9.20
N ARG A 38 -10.91 9.29 8.65
CA ARG A 38 -9.59 9.91 8.78
C ARG A 38 -9.61 11.28 8.10
N SER A 39 -9.09 12.31 8.77
CA SER A 39 -9.07 13.67 8.23
C SER A 39 -8.10 13.79 7.04
N ARG A 40 -8.33 14.80 6.19
CA ARG A 40 -7.43 15.06 5.07
C ARG A 40 -6.02 15.39 5.56
N GLU A 41 -5.90 16.17 6.63
CA GLU A 41 -4.59 16.50 7.23
C GLU A 41 -3.84 15.23 7.65
N THR A 42 -4.52 14.29 8.30
CA THR A 42 -3.91 13.03 8.72
C THR A 42 -3.44 12.22 7.51
N VAL A 43 -4.25 12.13 6.46
CA VAL A 43 -3.88 11.40 5.24
C VAL A 43 -2.64 12.05 4.59
N VAL A 44 -2.63 13.36 4.43
CA VAL A 44 -1.50 14.08 3.83
C VAL A 44 -0.23 13.88 4.64
N ARG A 45 -0.29 14.03 5.95
CA ARG A 45 0.86 13.83 6.84
C ARG A 45 1.40 12.41 6.76
N SER A 46 0.50 11.42 6.71
CA SER A 46 0.91 10.01 6.61
C SER A 46 1.62 9.72 5.29
N ILE A 47 1.15 10.32 4.20
CA ILE A 47 1.77 10.15 2.87
C ILE A 47 3.16 10.79 2.83
N GLU A 48 3.29 12.00 3.39
CA GLU A 48 4.58 12.72 3.42
C GLU A 48 5.64 11.94 4.19
N ALA A 49 5.26 11.19 5.21
CA ALA A 49 6.18 10.43 6.06
C ALA A 49 6.43 9.00 5.57
N SER A 50 5.86 8.61 4.45
CA SER A 50 5.89 7.23 3.97
C SER A 50 6.60 7.11 2.63
N THR A 51 7.09 5.90 2.34
CA THR A 51 7.36 5.48 0.97
C THR A 51 6.02 5.15 0.33
N VAL A 52 5.70 5.78 -0.80
CA VAL A 52 4.39 5.65 -1.44
C VAL A 52 4.48 4.88 -2.75
N PHE A 53 3.37 4.22 -3.08
CA PHE A 53 3.22 3.46 -4.31
C PHE A 53 1.87 3.80 -4.92
N GLY A 54 1.86 4.05 -6.22
CA GLY A 54 0.62 4.27 -6.96
C GLY A 54 0.59 3.42 -8.23
N ILE A 55 -0.60 3.01 -8.63
CA ILE A 55 -0.83 2.41 -9.94
C ILE A 55 -1.71 3.36 -10.72
N TYR A 56 -1.37 3.54 -12.00
CA TYR A 56 -2.00 4.50 -12.92
C TYR A 56 -2.49 3.75 -14.14
N ARG A 57 -3.74 3.98 -14.55
CA ARG A 57 -4.31 3.27 -15.69
C ARG A 57 -3.83 3.84 -17.03
N PRO A 58 -3.82 3.02 -18.09
CA PRO A 58 -3.52 3.52 -19.43
C PRO A 58 -4.58 4.51 -19.90
N GLY A 59 -4.22 5.35 -20.86
CA GLY A 59 -5.11 6.34 -21.43
C GLY A 59 -4.99 7.66 -20.73
N ASP A 60 -5.76 7.89 -19.66
CA ASP A 60 -5.77 9.16 -18.93
C ASP A 60 -4.76 9.23 -17.78
N ALA A 61 -4.05 8.15 -17.49
CA ALA A 61 -3.08 8.05 -16.41
C ALA A 61 -3.67 8.36 -15.02
N ALA A 62 -4.96 8.16 -14.83
CA ALA A 62 -5.58 8.35 -13.53
C ALA A 62 -5.07 7.30 -12.53
N GLN A 63 -4.84 7.72 -11.29
CA GLN A 63 -4.44 6.79 -10.23
C GLN A 63 -5.59 5.86 -9.89
N VAL A 64 -5.31 4.56 -9.84
CA VAL A 64 -6.31 3.52 -9.57
C VAL A 64 -5.97 2.63 -8.38
N ALA A 65 -4.78 2.78 -7.81
CA ALA A 65 -4.39 2.05 -6.61
C ALA A 65 -3.36 2.84 -5.81
N PHE A 66 -3.24 2.50 -4.54
CA PHE A 66 -2.34 3.16 -3.61
C PHE A 66 -1.84 2.18 -2.56
N ALA A 67 -0.62 2.39 -2.10
CA ALA A 67 -0.08 1.77 -0.89
C ALA A 67 0.97 2.69 -0.30
N ARG A 68 1.23 2.52 0.98
CA ARG A 68 2.35 3.21 1.63
C ARG A 68 3.06 2.27 2.59
N ALA A 69 4.35 2.52 2.79
CA ALA A 69 5.16 1.77 3.74
C ALA A 69 5.87 2.72 4.68
N LEU A 70 5.83 2.39 5.97
CA LEU A 70 6.66 3.05 6.98
C LEU A 70 7.90 2.20 7.19
N THR A 71 9.06 2.79 7.04
CA THR A 71 10.32 2.03 7.11
C THR A 71 11.49 2.94 7.50
N ASP A 72 12.46 2.32 8.18
CA ASP A 72 13.76 2.96 8.41
C ASP A 72 14.73 2.73 7.24
N GLY A 73 14.31 1.96 6.25
CA GLY A 73 15.15 1.59 5.11
C GLY A 73 16.24 0.58 5.43
N ALA A 74 16.20 -0.05 6.60
CA ALA A 74 17.27 -0.93 7.07
C ALA A 74 16.76 -2.19 7.75
N THR A 75 15.94 -2.05 8.79
CA THR A 75 15.58 -3.18 9.66
C THR A 75 14.16 -3.67 9.50
N PHE A 76 13.24 -2.81 9.08
CA PHE A 76 11.81 -3.08 9.22
C PHE A 76 10.98 -2.23 8.28
N ALA A 77 9.84 -2.76 7.85
CA ALA A 77 8.82 -2.01 7.15
C ALA A 77 7.42 -2.45 7.59
N TRP A 78 6.51 -1.48 7.66
CA TRP A 78 5.09 -1.71 7.89
C TRP A 78 4.33 -1.27 6.63
N LEU A 79 3.73 -2.24 5.93
CA LEU A 79 2.92 -1.96 4.75
C LEU A 79 1.49 -1.67 5.18
N CYS A 80 0.94 -0.56 4.73
CA CYS A 80 -0.40 -0.13 5.13
C CYS A 80 -1.10 0.69 4.04
N ASP A 81 -2.40 0.93 4.26
CA ASP A 81 -3.26 1.70 3.36
C ASP A 81 -3.22 1.18 1.91
N VAL A 82 -3.18 -0.13 1.74
CA VAL A 82 -3.22 -0.78 0.42
C VAL A 82 -4.66 -0.74 -0.08
N TYR A 83 -4.87 -0.08 -1.22
CA TYR A 83 -6.21 0.12 -1.75
C TYR A 83 -6.23 0.08 -3.28
N VAL A 84 -7.22 -0.60 -3.84
CA VAL A 84 -7.47 -0.63 -5.28
C VAL A 84 -8.87 -0.07 -5.53
N ASP A 85 -8.99 0.86 -6.48
CA ASP A 85 -10.27 1.43 -6.88
C ASP A 85 -11.25 0.30 -7.20
N PRO A 86 -12.46 0.29 -6.61
CA PRO A 86 -13.46 -0.74 -6.88
C PRO A 86 -13.74 -0.97 -8.37
N ALA A 87 -13.68 0.09 -9.18
CA ALA A 87 -13.90 0.00 -10.63
C ALA A 87 -12.79 -0.77 -11.37
N GLU A 88 -11.64 -0.95 -10.73
CA GLU A 88 -10.47 -1.60 -11.34
C GLU A 88 -10.15 -2.96 -10.71
N ARG A 89 -10.98 -3.43 -9.80
CA ARG A 89 -10.78 -4.74 -9.16
C ARG A 89 -11.01 -5.88 -10.15
N GLY A 90 -10.40 -7.03 -9.88
CA GLY A 90 -10.47 -8.18 -10.78
C GLY A 90 -9.43 -8.17 -11.90
N ARG A 91 -8.49 -7.26 -11.87
CA ARG A 91 -7.41 -7.12 -12.87
C ARG A 91 -6.04 -7.52 -12.35
N GLY A 92 -5.96 -8.07 -11.13
CA GLY A 92 -4.69 -8.46 -10.52
C GLY A 92 -3.86 -7.30 -9.99
N LEU A 93 -4.41 -6.10 -9.88
CA LEU A 93 -3.68 -4.92 -9.42
C LEU A 93 -3.26 -5.03 -7.96
N GLY A 94 -4.11 -5.59 -7.11
CA GLY A 94 -3.79 -5.79 -5.69
C GLY A 94 -2.62 -6.73 -5.49
N THR A 95 -2.61 -7.85 -6.20
CA THR A 95 -1.50 -8.82 -6.15
C THR A 95 -0.22 -8.21 -6.71
N TRP A 96 -0.32 -7.46 -7.81
CA TRP A 96 0.84 -6.77 -8.38
C TRP A 96 1.41 -5.75 -7.41
N LEU A 97 0.54 -4.96 -6.78
CA LEU A 97 0.93 -3.96 -5.80
C LEU A 97 1.65 -4.61 -4.60
N ALA A 98 1.10 -5.69 -4.06
CA ALA A 98 1.71 -6.42 -2.95
C ALA A 98 3.10 -6.97 -3.33
N THR A 99 3.24 -7.52 -4.51
CA THR A 99 4.50 -8.07 -5.00
C THR A 99 5.54 -6.98 -5.25
N ALA A 100 5.15 -5.89 -5.89
CA ALA A 100 6.06 -4.80 -6.23
C ALA A 100 6.52 -4.02 -4.98
N THR A 101 5.61 -3.78 -4.03
CA THR A 101 5.99 -3.11 -2.78
C THR A 101 6.98 -3.95 -1.99
N LYS A 102 6.76 -5.25 -1.89
CA LYS A 102 7.70 -6.17 -1.26
C LYS A 102 9.07 -6.10 -1.94
N ALA A 103 9.11 -6.23 -3.27
CA ALA A 103 10.36 -6.21 -4.01
C ALA A 103 11.14 -4.91 -3.78
N HIS A 104 10.47 -3.77 -3.83
CA HIS A 104 11.10 -2.47 -3.58
C HIS A 104 11.69 -2.39 -2.17
N LEU A 105 10.94 -2.80 -1.16
CA LEU A 105 11.40 -2.76 0.22
C LEU A 105 12.61 -3.66 0.44
N LEU A 106 12.61 -4.86 -0.15
CA LEU A 106 13.74 -5.78 -0.04
C LEU A 106 15.00 -5.22 -0.72
N GLU A 107 14.85 -4.48 -1.82
CA GLU A 107 15.97 -3.82 -2.49
C GLU A 107 16.65 -2.77 -1.62
N THR A 108 15.93 -2.14 -0.70
CA THR A 108 16.52 -1.18 0.23
C THR A 108 17.37 -1.82 1.32
N GLY A 109 17.31 -3.15 1.46
CA GLY A 109 18.01 -3.90 2.51
C GLY A 109 17.13 -4.39 3.64
N VAL A 110 15.87 -3.97 3.68
CA VAL A 110 14.90 -4.44 4.67
C VAL A 110 14.65 -5.94 4.50
N ARG A 111 14.66 -6.68 5.60
CA ARG A 111 14.43 -8.13 5.58
C ARG A 111 13.16 -8.55 6.31
N ARG A 112 12.45 -7.62 6.89
CA ARG A 112 11.22 -7.91 7.63
C ARG A 112 10.16 -6.88 7.28
N VAL A 113 9.07 -7.34 6.66
CA VAL A 113 7.93 -6.50 6.29
C VAL A 113 6.71 -7.07 6.97
N LEU A 114 5.98 -6.24 7.71
CA LEU A 114 4.76 -6.62 8.38
C LEU A 114 3.57 -5.87 7.81
N LEU A 115 2.41 -6.46 7.95
CA LEU A 115 1.14 -5.84 7.64
C LEU A 115 0.05 -6.45 8.51
N ALA A 116 -1.08 -5.77 8.60
CA ALA A 116 -2.29 -6.33 9.17
C ALA A 116 -3.40 -6.24 8.12
N THR A 117 -4.17 -7.30 7.99
CA THR A 117 -5.32 -7.33 7.09
C THR A 117 -6.43 -8.15 7.73
N TRP A 118 -7.67 -7.76 7.48
CA TRP A 118 -8.82 -8.50 7.95
C TRP A 118 -9.26 -9.56 6.94
N ASP A 119 -9.20 -9.24 5.66
CA ASP A 119 -9.89 -10.00 4.61
C ASP A 119 -9.05 -10.31 3.37
N ALA A 120 -7.79 -9.90 3.33
CA ALA A 120 -6.96 -10.03 2.13
C ALA A 120 -5.76 -10.98 2.31
N HIS A 121 -5.82 -11.91 3.25
CA HIS A 121 -4.71 -12.84 3.53
C HIS A 121 -4.27 -13.60 2.26
N GLY A 122 -5.21 -13.97 1.39
CA GLY A 122 -4.87 -14.69 0.16
C GLY A 122 -4.01 -13.87 -0.81
N VAL A 123 -4.25 -12.58 -0.90
CA VAL A 123 -3.45 -11.68 -1.74
C VAL A 123 -2.01 -11.63 -1.26
N TYR A 124 -1.82 -11.45 0.05
CA TYR A 124 -0.49 -11.33 0.62
C TYR A 124 0.24 -12.67 0.68
N ALA A 125 -0.49 -13.78 0.91
CA ALA A 125 0.10 -15.12 0.85
C ALA A 125 0.71 -15.39 -0.53
N LYS A 126 0.04 -14.98 -1.60
CA LYS A 126 0.58 -15.12 -2.97
C LYS A 126 1.87 -14.31 -3.16
N ALA A 127 2.03 -13.21 -2.43
CA ALA A 127 3.24 -12.40 -2.47
C ALA A 127 4.34 -12.91 -1.53
N GLY A 128 4.09 -13.99 -0.80
CA GLY A 128 5.08 -14.61 0.07
C GLY A 128 4.97 -14.26 1.54
N TYR A 129 3.92 -13.56 1.94
CA TYR A 129 3.67 -13.27 3.36
C TYR A 129 3.07 -14.49 4.06
N ALA A 130 3.36 -14.62 5.34
CA ALA A 130 2.87 -15.72 6.17
C ALA A 130 2.35 -15.17 7.51
N PRO A 131 1.53 -15.91 8.26
CA PRO A 131 1.20 -15.53 9.62
C PRO A 131 2.45 -15.28 10.46
N LEU A 132 2.33 -14.43 11.49
CA LEU A 132 3.45 -14.18 12.40
C LEU A 132 3.96 -15.49 12.98
N ALA A 133 5.29 -15.67 12.98
CA ALA A 133 5.90 -16.89 13.52
C ALA A 133 5.67 -17.03 15.03
N ALA A 134 5.60 -15.91 15.74
CA ALA A 134 5.42 -15.89 17.19
C ALA A 134 4.43 -14.79 17.58
N PRO A 135 3.13 -14.94 17.24
CA PRO A 135 2.14 -13.89 17.47
C PRO A 135 2.03 -13.49 18.94
N GLU A 136 2.34 -14.40 19.86
CA GLU A 136 2.33 -14.16 21.31
C GLU A 136 3.37 -13.13 21.76
N GLN A 137 4.35 -12.80 20.90
CA GLN A 137 5.35 -11.77 21.22
C GLN A 137 4.88 -10.36 20.88
N TRP A 138 3.75 -10.23 20.19
CA TRP A 138 3.29 -8.94 19.67
C TRP A 138 2.28 -8.32 20.62
N MET A 139 2.40 -7.02 20.81
CA MET A 139 1.49 -6.23 21.63
C MET A 139 1.09 -4.98 20.86
N GLU A 140 -0.08 -4.46 21.18
CA GLU A 140 -0.63 -3.28 20.54
C GLU A 140 -1.14 -2.29 21.59
N LEU A 141 -0.88 -1.01 21.37
CA LEU A 141 -1.58 0.08 22.04
C LEU A 141 -2.39 0.80 20.97
N ASP A 142 -3.69 0.65 21.02
CA ASP A 142 -4.59 1.24 20.04
C ASP A 142 -5.58 2.19 20.73
N LEU A 143 -5.40 3.47 20.48
CA LEU A 143 -6.24 4.53 21.06
C LEU A 143 -7.19 5.13 20.02
N ARG A 144 -7.29 4.55 18.83
CA ARG A 144 -8.22 5.00 17.78
C ARG A 144 -9.66 4.74 18.22
N ARG A 145 -10.53 5.71 17.96
CA ARG A 145 -11.95 5.63 18.29
C ARG A 145 -12.80 6.02 17.09
#